data_be8c644aedce2ebba00e3b705def200b
#
_entry.id   be8c644aedce2ebba00e3b705def200b
#
_cell.length_a   1.000
_cell.length_b   1.000
_cell.length_c   1.000
_cell.angle_alpha   90.00
_cell.angle_beta   90.00
_cell.angle_gamma   90.00
#
_symmetry.space_group_name_H-M   'P 1'
#
loop_
_entity.id
_entity.type
_entity.pdbx_description
1 polymer ?
#
loop_
_entity_poly.entity_id
_entity_poly.type
_entity_poly.pdbx_seq_one_letter_code
_entity_poly.pdbx_strand_id
1 'polypeptide(L)'
;MKVYSIGRETGCDIVINDSTDVISRRHAILNVTSMGKMTIVDQSHNGTYVNGIRIAPNVPVPVTRKDSVSFAHVARLDWNRVPKSGEAIKYAS
;
A
#
# COMPACT_ATOMS: atom_id res chain seq x y z
N MET A 1 12.42 9.63 1.87
CA MET A 1 11.46 8.63 1.37
C MET A 1 10.85 7.86 2.53
N LYS A 2 9.56 7.66 2.51
CA LYS A 2 8.87 6.79 3.44
C LYS A 2 8.51 5.48 2.78
N VAL A 3 8.60 4.40 3.54
CA VAL A 3 8.28 3.04 3.06
C VAL A 3 7.26 2.46 4.03
N TYR A 4 6.12 2.05 3.49
CA TYR A 4 5.06 1.44 4.29
C TYR A 4 4.87 -0.01 3.87
N SER A 5 5.05 -0.93 4.80
CA SER A 5 4.73 -2.33 4.58
C SER A 5 3.24 -2.56 4.78
N ILE A 6 2.64 -3.34 3.90
CA ILE A 6 1.21 -3.64 3.89
C ILE A 6 1.04 -5.15 3.91
N GLY A 7 0.26 -5.67 4.83
CA GLY A 7 0.04 -7.10 4.86
C GLY A 7 -0.72 -7.57 6.08
N ARG A 8 -0.79 -8.89 6.23
CA ARG A 8 -1.52 -9.56 7.31
C ARG A 8 -0.76 -9.55 8.63
N GLU A 9 0.55 -9.46 8.57
CA GLU A 9 1.40 -9.54 9.75
C GLU A 9 1.27 -8.29 10.61
N THR A 10 1.21 -8.47 11.93
CA THR A 10 1.02 -7.36 12.87
C THR A 10 2.19 -6.37 12.88
N GLY A 11 3.36 -6.78 12.40
CA GLY A 11 4.51 -5.89 12.26
C GLY A 11 4.46 -4.98 11.04
N CYS A 12 3.48 -5.12 10.16
CA CYS A 12 3.33 -4.22 9.01
C CYS A 12 2.87 -2.85 9.46
N ASP A 13 3.27 -1.81 8.69
CA ASP A 13 2.83 -0.45 8.96
C ASP A 13 1.32 -0.30 8.72
N ILE A 14 0.81 -0.99 7.71
CA ILE A 14 -0.62 -1.06 7.42
C ILE A 14 -1.03 -2.51 7.49
N VAL A 15 -1.73 -2.87 8.55
CA VAL A 15 -2.16 -4.25 8.78
C VAL A 15 -3.53 -4.46 8.16
N ILE A 16 -3.66 -5.51 7.37
CA ILE A 16 -4.92 -5.90 6.77
C ILE A 16 -5.43 -7.13 7.51
N ASN A 17 -6.54 -6.96 8.23
CA ASN A 17 -7.19 -8.04 8.95
C ASN A 17 -8.10 -8.81 8.00
N ASP A 18 -7.69 -10.02 7.66
CA ASP A 18 -8.43 -10.86 6.74
C ASP A 18 -8.43 -12.30 7.26
N SER A 19 -9.61 -12.86 7.42
CA SER A 19 -9.78 -14.21 7.95
C SER A 19 -9.59 -15.30 6.90
N THR A 20 -9.42 -14.94 5.63
CA THR A 20 -9.35 -15.92 4.55
C THR A 20 -7.94 -16.43 4.26
N ASP A 21 -6.92 -15.85 4.90
CA ASP A 21 -5.50 -16.20 4.72
C ASP A 21 -4.97 -15.99 3.29
N VAL A 22 -5.71 -15.30 2.43
CA VAL A 22 -5.25 -15.00 1.07
C VAL A 22 -4.35 -13.76 1.02
N ILE A 23 -4.36 -12.95 2.06
CA ILE A 23 -3.43 -11.82 2.19
C ILE A 23 -2.10 -12.35 2.70
N SER A 24 -1.03 -12.06 1.99
CA SER A 24 0.32 -12.44 2.41
C SER A 24 0.73 -11.66 3.65
N ARG A 25 1.64 -12.24 4.45
CA ARG A 25 2.17 -11.58 5.65
C ARG A 25 2.70 -10.19 5.30
N ARG A 26 3.50 -10.12 4.24
CA ARG A 26 3.92 -8.87 3.62
C ARG A 26 3.43 -8.91 2.20
N HIS A 27 2.34 -8.22 1.94
CA HIS A 27 1.62 -8.30 0.66
C HIS A 27 2.13 -7.30 -0.35
N ALA A 28 2.41 -6.08 0.10
CA ALA A 28 2.86 -5.01 -0.78
C ALA A 28 3.69 -3.99 0.00
N ILE A 29 4.46 -3.20 -0.76
CA ILE A 29 5.24 -2.09 -0.22
C ILE A 29 4.77 -0.81 -0.91
N LEU A 30 4.43 0.20 -0.14
CA LEU A 30 4.11 1.52 -0.64
C LEU A 30 5.28 2.46 -0.36
N ASN A 31 5.84 3.05 -1.40
CA ASN A 31 6.94 4.01 -1.29
C ASN A 31 6.39 5.41 -1.51
N VAL A 32 6.75 6.35 -0.64
CA VAL A 32 6.32 7.74 -0.75
C VAL A 32 7.55 8.63 -0.74
N THR A 33 7.75 9.41 -1.81
CA THR A 33 8.88 10.34 -1.90
C THR A 33 8.60 11.59 -1.06
N SER A 34 9.64 12.40 -0.85
CA SER A 34 9.51 13.69 -0.16
C SER A 34 8.59 14.66 -0.91
N MET A 35 8.42 14.45 -2.21
CA MET A 35 7.51 15.24 -3.05
C MET A 35 6.07 14.70 -3.03
N GLY A 36 5.83 13.63 -2.30
CA GLY A 36 4.49 13.03 -2.21
C GLY A 36 4.15 12.08 -3.35
N LYS A 37 5.09 11.75 -4.22
CA LYS A 37 4.87 10.76 -5.27
C LYS A 37 4.95 9.37 -4.68
N MET A 38 4.06 8.49 -5.13
CA MET A 38 3.94 7.14 -4.58
C MET A 38 4.08 6.08 -5.65
N THR A 39 4.70 4.95 -5.25
CA THR A 39 4.70 3.73 -6.03
C THR A 39 4.32 2.58 -5.13
N ILE A 40 3.70 1.55 -5.70
CA ILE A 40 3.39 0.32 -4.99
C ILE A 40 4.09 -0.86 -5.65
N VAL A 41 4.58 -1.77 -4.80
CA VAL A 41 5.30 -2.97 -5.25
C VAL A 41 4.59 -4.18 -4.67
N ASP A 42 4.18 -5.10 -5.53
CA ASP A 42 3.55 -6.35 -5.12
C ASP A 42 4.59 -7.36 -4.66
N GLN A 43 4.38 -7.98 -3.51
CA GLN A 43 5.22 -9.06 -2.98
C GLN A 43 4.39 -10.27 -2.59
N SER A 44 3.16 -10.34 -3.08
CA SER A 44 2.19 -11.34 -2.64
C SER A 44 2.16 -12.59 -3.50
N HIS A 45 1.49 -13.63 -3.00
CA HIS A 45 1.14 -14.81 -3.79
C HIS A 45 -0.12 -14.61 -4.60
N ASN A 46 -1.08 -13.84 -4.07
CA ASN A 46 -2.43 -13.74 -4.66
C ASN A 46 -2.70 -12.43 -5.37
N GLY A 47 -1.69 -11.56 -5.44
CA GLY A 47 -1.71 -10.38 -6.30
C GLY A 47 -2.13 -9.09 -5.61
N THR A 48 -1.60 -8.00 -6.14
CA THR A 48 -1.99 -6.63 -5.83
C THR A 48 -2.55 -6.03 -7.11
N TYR A 49 -3.66 -5.31 -7.00
CA TYR A 49 -4.39 -4.79 -8.14
C TYR A 49 -4.53 -3.28 -8.03
N VAL A 50 -4.26 -2.58 -9.12
CA VAL A 50 -4.45 -1.14 -9.20
C VAL A 50 -5.55 -0.88 -10.22
N ASN A 51 -6.66 -0.29 -9.76
CA ASN A 51 -7.85 -0.05 -10.57
C ASN A 51 -8.34 -1.33 -11.27
N GLY A 52 -8.27 -2.45 -10.56
CA GLY A 52 -8.74 -3.75 -11.04
C GLY A 52 -7.74 -4.51 -11.90
N ILE A 53 -6.56 -3.95 -12.16
CA ILE A 53 -5.54 -4.59 -12.98
C ILE A 53 -4.42 -5.11 -12.09
N ARG A 54 -4.13 -6.40 -12.21
CA ARG A 54 -3.04 -7.03 -11.46
C ARG A 54 -1.70 -6.46 -11.91
N ILE A 55 -0.90 -5.98 -10.97
CA ILE A 55 0.43 -5.47 -11.28
C ILE A 55 1.47 -6.59 -11.26
N ALA A 56 2.55 -6.40 -12.02
CA ALA A 56 3.64 -7.36 -12.06
C ALA A 56 4.35 -7.43 -10.70
N PRO A 57 4.71 -8.62 -10.22
CA PRO A 57 5.37 -8.75 -8.93
C PRO A 57 6.74 -8.09 -8.96
N ASN A 58 7.08 -7.43 -7.85
CA ASN A 58 8.36 -6.79 -7.61
C ASN A 58 8.71 -5.64 -8.57
N VAL A 59 7.70 -5.09 -9.27
CA VAL A 59 7.87 -3.96 -10.17
C VAL A 59 7.15 -2.75 -9.58
N PRO A 60 7.84 -1.63 -9.31
CA PRO A 60 7.17 -0.42 -8.80
C PRO A 60 6.18 0.12 -9.82
N VAL A 61 4.96 0.41 -9.36
CA VAL A 61 3.89 0.96 -10.19
C VAL A 61 3.45 2.28 -9.57
N PRO A 62 3.47 3.39 -10.33
CA PRO A 62 3.01 4.68 -9.81
C PRO A 62 1.54 4.64 -9.45
N VAL A 63 1.21 5.20 -8.28
CA VAL A 63 -0.18 5.32 -7.81
C VAL A 63 -0.41 6.68 -7.20
N THR A 64 -1.67 7.07 -7.13
CA THR A 64 -2.13 8.27 -6.44
C THR A 64 -3.25 7.90 -5.49
N ARG A 65 -3.66 8.84 -4.65
CA ARG A 65 -4.78 8.62 -3.72
C ARG A 65 -6.12 8.46 -4.43
N LYS A 66 -6.18 8.76 -5.73
CA LYS A 66 -7.37 8.54 -6.55
C LYS A 66 -7.47 7.12 -7.08
N ASP A 67 -6.37 6.37 -7.02
CA ASP A 67 -6.34 5.01 -7.51
C ASP A 67 -6.90 4.03 -6.47
N SER A 68 -7.61 3.03 -6.94
CA SER A 68 -8.08 1.93 -6.10
C SER A 68 -7.00 0.86 -6.07
N VAL A 69 -6.46 0.60 -4.88
CA VAL A 69 -5.46 -0.45 -4.69
C VAL A 69 -6.11 -1.56 -3.87
N SER A 70 -6.11 -2.77 -4.40
CA SER A 70 -6.70 -3.91 -3.71
C SER A 70 -5.71 -5.07 -3.60
N PHE A 71 -5.93 -5.92 -2.62
CA PHE A 71 -5.05 -7.01 -2.26
C PHE A 71 -5.83 -8.31 -2.35
N ALA A 72 -5.41 -9.20 -3.26
CA ALA A 72 -6.02 -10.52 -3.46
C ALA A 72 -7.53 -10.47 -3.68
N HIS A 73 -8.09 -9.37 -4.19
CA HIS A 73 -9.52 -9.12 -4.39
C HIS A 73 -10.38 -9.20 -3.12
N VAL A 74 -9.78 -9.26 -1.93
CA VAL A 74 -10.56 -9.37 -0.68
C VAL A 74 -10.44 -8.14 0.21
N ALA A 75 -9.46 -7.28 -0.03
CA ALA A 75 -9.24 -6.07 0.77
C ALA A 75 -8.79 -4.92 -0.11
N ARG A 76 -9.09 -3.70 0.32
CA ARG A 76 -8.72 -2.48 -0.39
C ARG A 76 -7.88 -1.61 0.53
N LEU A 77 -6.89 -0.92 -0.05
CA LEU A 77 -6.09 0.04 0.70
C LEU A 77 -6.97 1.21 1.14
N ASP A 78 -6.97 1.47 2.43
CA ASP A 78 -7.59 2.66 3.00
C ASP A 78 -6.55 3.78 2.98
N TRP A 79 -6.72 4.73 2.07
CA TRP A 79 -5.79 5.84 1.92
C TRP A 79 -5.71 6.74 3.16
N ASN A 80 -6.71 6.69 4.03
CA ASN A 80 -6.67 7.44 5.29
C ASN A 80 -5.61 6.91 6.25
N ARG A 81 -5.13 5.69 6.04
CA ARG A 81 -4.06 5.09 6.85
C ARG A 81 -2.67 5.46 6.35
N VAL A 82 -2.59 6.16 5.22
CA VAL A 82 -1.33 6.63 4.65
C VAL A 82 -1.20 8.11 4.94
N PRO A 83 -0.20 8.54 5.75
CA PRO A 83 -0.04 9.96 6.05
C PRO A 83 0.16 10.79 4.80
N LYS A 84 -0.47 11.95 4.76
CA LYS A 84 -0.31 12.87 3.65
C LYS A 84 1.05 13.54 3.72
N SER A 85 1.66 13.73 2.55
CA SER A 85 2.89 14.49 2.41
C SER A 85 2.68 15.90 2.99
N GLY A 86 3.60 16.34 3.82
CA GLY A 86 3.54 17.68 4.39
C GLY A 86 2.75 17.82 5.68
N GLU A 87 2.17 16.75 6.21
CA GLU A 87 1.45 16.85 7.50
C GLU A 87 2.34 17.34 8.62
N ALA A 88 3.60 16.92 8.66
CA ALA A 88 4.55 17.37 9.66
C ALA A 88 4.80 18.87 9.56
N ILE A 89 4.84 19.41 8.34
CA ILE A 89 5.00 20.86 8.12
C ILE A 89 3.80 21.61 8.68
N LYS A 90 2.62 21.08 8.47
CA LYS A 90 1.39 21.67 8.96
C LYS A 90 1.39 21.84 10.48
N TYR A 91 1.94 20.88 11.19
CA TYR A 91 2.00 20.92 12.64
C TYR A 91 3.17 21.76 13.17
N ALA A 92 4.18 21.98 12.35
CA ALA A 92 5.32 22.80 12.73
C ALA A 92 4.99 24.28 12.69
N SER A 93 3.97 24.66 11.98
CA SER A 93 3.50 26.05 11.96
C SER A 93 2.46 26.28 13.06
#